data_a055221caab8006774759c6197800425
#
_entry.id   a055221caab8006774759c6197800425
#
_cell.length_a   1.000
_cell.length_b   1.000
_cell.length_c   1.000
_cell.angle_alpha   90.00
_cell.angle_beta   90.00
_cell.angle_gamma   90.00
#
_symmetry.space_group_name_H-M   'P 1'
#
loop_
_entity.id
_entity.type
_entity.pdbx_description
1 polymer ?
#
loop_
_entity_poly.entity_id
_entity_poly.type
_entity_poly.pdbx_seq_one_letter_code
_entity_poly.pdbx_strand_id
1 'polypeptide(L)'
;GRVTITVDGTPYDVSRSSVFDALPHVLYVPPGHDVTLEAAGDAEIAWGSAPAEGRLPVRLFTPGEMRREVRGGGPAVREVHHVLSHPLPAERLIVFEVYVPGGAWSGWPPHTHDGRIGSRYLEEVYYYRMQRPEAFALHRNYTREADLDEVLVVRDGDLVAVPGGFHPVAAAPGSNTYFLNFLAGDLVMEERAVPPVDDPDHAWIVDAWDEAPWTLPLPFGDDAPND
;
A
#
# COMPACT_ATOMS: atom_id res chain seq x y z
N GLY A 1 13.65 -2.82 -14.14
CA GLY A 1 14.79 -3.69 -14.44
C GLY A 1 14.37 -5.09 -14.85
N ARG A 2 15.34 -5.95 -15.12
CA ARG A 2 15.17 -7.39 -15.41
C ARG A 2 16.06 -8.19 -14.47
N VAL A 3 15.49 -9.24 -13.86
CA VAL A 3 16.19 -10.09 -12.89
C VAL A 3 15.83 -11.55 -13.15
N THR A 4 16.83 -12.42 -13.05
CA THR A 4 16.65 -13.85 -12.90
C THR A 4 16.77 -14.20 -11.42
N ILE A 5 15.70 -14.76 -10.84
CA ILE A 5 15.66 -15.25 -9.47
C ILE A 5 15.77 -16.78 -9.55
N THR A 6 16.81 -17.35 -8.98
CA THR A 6 16.99 -18.81 -8.98
C THR A 6 16.70 -19.34 -7.58
N VAL A 7 15.78 -20.29 -7.49
CA VAL A 7 15.42 -20.98 -6.24
C VAL A 7 15.76 -22.45 -6.39
N ASP A 8 16.68 -22.96 -5.59
CA ASP A 8 17.19 -24.34 -5.64
C ASP A 8 17.55 -24.80 -7.07
N GLY A 9 18.21 -23.93 -7.83
CA GLY A 9 18.60 -24.21 -9.20
C GLY A 9 17.51 -24.01 -10.26
N THR A 10 16.27 -23.67 -9.89
CA THR A 10 15.17 -23.35 -10.82
C THR A 10 15.14 -21.85 -11.09
N PRO A 11 15.34 -21.38 -12.33
CA PRO A 11 15.31 -19.96 -12.66
C PRO A 11 13.90 -19.44 -12.91
N TYR A 12 13.66 -18.20 -12.49
CA TYR A 12 12.46 -17.40 -12.73
C TYR A 12 12.87 -16.04 -13.30
N ASP A 13 12.58 -15.80 -14.57
CA ASP A 13 12.87 -14.53 -15.22
C ASP A 13 11.72 -13.56 -15.02
N VAL A 14 12.01 -12.42 -14.40
CA VAL A 14 11.03 -11.36 -14.14
C VAL A 14 11.53 -10.02 -14.61
N SER A 15 10.61 -9.17 -15.05
CA SER A 15 10.96 -7.82 -15.48
C SER A 15 9.79 -6.87 -15.29
N ARG A 16 10.13 -5.59 -15.07
CA ARG A 16 9.18 -4.49 -15.00
C ARG A 16 9.89 -3.21 -15.48
N SER A 17 9.23 -2.42 -16.29
CA SER A 17 9.78 -1.14 -16.75
C SER A 17 9.75 -0.09 -15.64
N SER A 18 8.59 0.07 -15.01
CA SER A 18 8.36 1.01 -13.92
C SER A 18 7.15 0.56 -13.09
N VAL A 19 7.09 1.00 -11.83
CA VAL A 19 5.90 0.80 -10.99
C VAL A 19 4.68 1.54 -11.54
N PHE A 20 4.87 2.59 -12.34
CA PHE A 20 3.80 3.38 -12.95
C PHE A 20 3.32 2.88 -14.31
N ASP A 21 3.98 1.87 -14.92
CA ASP A 21 3.68 1.41 -16.27
C ASP A 21 3.12 0.00 -16.34
N ALA A 22 3.44 -0.84 -15.35
CA ALA A 22 3.08 -2.26 -15.40
C ALA A 22 2.87 -2.84 -14.01
N LEU A 23 2.10 -3.92 -13.93
CA LEU A 23 1.98 -4.74 -12.71
C LEU A 23 3.27 -5.55 -12.48
N PRO A 24 3.57 -5.90 -11.22
CA PRO A 24 4.76 -6.68 -10.87
C PRO A 24 4.59 -8.17 -11.20
N HIS A 25 5.72 -8.89 -11.11
CA HIS A 25 5.74 -10.30 -10.79
C HIS A 25 6.08 -10.46 -9.32
N VAL A 26 5.50 -11.42 -8.64
CA VAL A 26 5.79 -11.74 -7.23
C VAL A 26 6.21 -13.19 -7.13
N LEU A 27 7.45 -13.45 -6.70
CA LEU A 27 7.92 -14.79 -6.39
C LEU A 27 7.77 -15.03 -4.89
N TYR A 28 6.87 -15.92 -4.51
CA TYR A 28 6.73 -16.42 -3.15
C TYR A 28 7.69 -17.59 -2.94
N VAL A 29 8.53 -17.46 -1.92
CA VAL A 29 9.50 -18.52 -1.55
C VAL A 29 9.30 -18.84 -0.07
N PRO A 30 8.89 -20.08 0.27
CA PRO A 30 8.78 -20.50 1.66
C PRO A 30 10.16 -20.67 2.31
N PRO A 31 10.27 -20.88 3.62
CA PRO A 31 11.55 -21.10 4.28
C PRO A 31 12.24 -22.40 3.82
N GLY A 32 13.56 -22.42 3.91
CA GLY A 32 14.38 -23.60 3.63
C GLY A 32 14.87 -23.72 2.19
N HIS A 33 14.67 -22.70 1.35
CA HIS A 33 15.14 -22.66 -0.03
C HIS A 33 16.33 -21.71 -0.19
N ASP A 34 17.27 -22.08 -1.03
CA ASP A 34 18.38 -21.22 -1.44
C ASP A 34 17.93 -20.30 -2.58
N VAL A 35 18.14 -18.99 -2.42
CA VAL A 35 17.75 -18.00 -3.41
C VAL A 35 18.97 -17.22 -3.88
N THR A 36 19.13 -17.12 -5.19
CA THR A 36 20.12 -16.25 -5.80
C THR A 36 19.44 -15.27 -6.77
N LEU A 37 19.99 -14.07 -6.88
CA LEU A 37 19.49 -12.99 -7.73
C LEU A 37 20.57 -12.58 -8.70
N GLU A 38 20.22 -12.51 -9.99
CA GLU A 38 21.11 -12.05 -11.05
C GLU A 38 20.40 -10.98 -11.87
N ALA A 39 20.91 -9.75 -11.83
CA ALA A 39 20.33 -8.62 -12.58
C ALA A 39 21.01 -8.45 -13.92
N ALA A 40 20.24 -8.28 -14.98
CA ALA A 40 20.75 -7.92 -16.31
C ALA A 40 20.84 -6.39 -16.45
N GLY A 41 21.80 -5.78 -15.75
CA GLY A 41 21.95 -4.33 -15.62
C GLY A 41 21.31 -3.78 -14.34
N ASP A 42 21.00 -2.50 -14.30
CA ASP A 42 20.40 -1.86 -13.14
C ASP A 42 18.98 -2.39 -12.89
N ALA A 43 18.73 -2.85 -11.67
CA ALA A 43 17.43 -3.33 -11.24
C ALA A 43 17.17 -2.98 -9.78
N GLU A 44 15.91 -2.69 -9.48
CA GLU A 44 15.41 -2.49 -8.13
C GLU A 44 14.43 -3.61 -7.77
N ILE A 45 14.62 -4.21 -6.62
CA ILE A 45 13.83 -5.35 -6.15
C ILE A 45 13.34 -5.04 -4.74
N ALA A 46 12.05 -5.22 -4.50
CA ALA A 46 11.51 -5.23 -3.16
C ALA A 46 11.54 -6.67 -2.60
N TRP A 47 12.10 -6.82 -1.42
CA TRP A 47 12.15 -8.08 -0.68
C TRP A 47 11.49 -7.89 0.69
N GLY A 48 10.46 -8.69 0.97
CA GLY A 48 9.80 -8.73 2.27
C GLY A 48 9.71 -10.15 2.78
N SER A 49 9.85 -10.33 4.09
CA SER A 49 9.76 -11.64 4.73
C SER A 49 8.93 -11.59 6.00
N ALA A 50 8.31 -12.73 6.34
CA ALA A 50 7.59 -12.94 7.59
C ALA A 50 7.85 -14.38 8.06
N PRO A 51 7.72 -14.68 9.37
CA PRO A 51 7.80 -16.05 9.87
C PRO A 51 6.81 -16.97 9.14
N ALA A 52 7.25 -18.15 8.73
CA ALA A 52 6.44 -19.12 8.00
C ALA A 52 6.86 -20.55 8.35
N GLU A 53 5.96 -21.52 8.17
CA GLU A 53 6.18 -22.93 8.45
C GLU A 53 6.53 -23.76 7.19
N GLY A 54 6.45 -23.13 6.01
CA GLY A 54 6.72 -23.81 4.73
C GLY A 54 5.55 -24.66 4.23
N ARG A 55 4.32 -24.24 4.49
CA ARG A 55 3.10 -24.96 4.10
C ARG A 55 2.79 -24.87 2.61
N LEU A 56 3.36 -23.91 1.91
CA LEU A 56 3.07 -23.62 0.50
C LEU A 56 4.33 -23.79 -0.36
N PRO A 57 4.19 -24.19 -1.64
CA PRO A 57 5.33 -24.31 -2.54
C PRO A 57 5.88 -22.95 -3.00
N VAL A 58 7.08 -22.97 -3.55
CA VAL A 58 7.59 -21.84 -4.36
C VAL A 58 6.62 -21.58 -5.50
N ARG A 59 6.23 -20.30 -5.68
CA ARG A 59 5.30 -19.92 -6.73
C ARG A 59 5.56 -18.52 -7.26
N LEU A 60 5.63 -18.42 -8.58
CA LEU A 60 5.62 -17.15 -9.29
C LEU A 60 4.17 -16.74 -9.58
N PHE A 61 3.77 -15.57 -9.07
CA PHE A 61 2.52 -14.92 -9.43
C PHE A 61 2.77 -13.91 -10.55
N THR A 62 1.92 -13.98 -11.56
CA THR A 62 2.00 -13.12 -12.74
C THR A 62 1.01 -11.96 -12.67
N PRO A 63 1.20 -10.88 -13.44
CA PRO A 63 0.27 -9.75 -13.50
C PRO A 63 -1.20 -10.14 -13.74
N GLY A 64 -1.45 -11.20 -14.53
CA GLY A 64 -2.79 -11.66 -14.86
C GLY A 64 -3.57 -12.29 -13.70
N GLU A 65 -2.91 -12.65 -12.60
CA GLU A 65 -3.52 -13.23 -11.42
C GLU A 65 -3.90 -12.17 -10.37
N MET A 66 -3.43 -10.93 -10.56
CA MET A 66 -3.59 -9.84 -9.60
C MET A 66 -4.91 -9.12 -9.80
N ARG A 67 -5.60 -8.84 -8.71
CA ARG A 67 -6.84 -8.07 -8.71
C ARG A 67 -6.55 -6.58 -8.56
N ARG A 68 -7.22 -5.76 -9.36
CA ARG A 68 -7.22 -4.30 -9.27
C ARG A 68 -8.55 -3.81 -8.70
N GLU A 69 -8.50 -2.78 -7.89
CA GLU A 69 -9.66 -2.20 -7.22
C GLU A 69 -9.49 -0.68 -7.08
N VAL A 70 -10.54 0.07 -7.36
CA VAL A 70 -10.61 1.49 -7.02
C VAL A 70 -11.38 1.63 -5.71
N ARG A 71 -10.78 2.29 -4.74
CA ARG A 71 -11.37 2.52 -3.41
C ARG A 71 -11.58 3.99 -3.13
N GLY A 72 -12.58 4.27 -2.25
CA GLY A 72 -12.94 5.62 -1.84
C GLY A 72 -13.64 6.40 -2.93
N GLY A 73 -13.80 7.70 -2.71
CA GLY A 73 -14.45 8.63 -3.62
C GLY A 73 -13.93 10.04 -3.43
N GLY A 74 -14.24 10.94 -4.37
CA GLY A 74 -13.79 12.32 -4.33
C GLY A 74 -12.29 12.45 -4.09
N PRO A 75 -11.86 13.26 -3.12
CA PRO A 75 -10.44 13.45 -2.81
C PRO A 75 -9.76 12.22 -2.14
N ALA A 76 -10.50 11.18 -1.82
CA ALA A 76 -9.93 9.95 -1.23
C ALA A 76 -9.91 8.76 -2.21
N VAL A 77 -9.98 9.03 -3.51
CA VAL A 77 -9.87 7.99 -4.54
C VAL A 77 -8.43 7.47 -4.64
N ARG A 78 -8.28 6.15 -4.69
CA ARG A 78 -7.00 5.47 -4.95
C ARG A 78 -7.23 4.15 -5.66
N GLU A 79 -6.23 3.70 -6.41
CA GLU A 79 -6.21 2.38 -7.02
C GLU A 79 -5.37 1.44 -6.16
N VAL A 80 -5.88 0.26 -5.87
CA VAL A 80 -5.22 -0.77 -5.05
C VAL A 80 -5.04 -2.03 -5.88
N HIS A 81 -3.80 -2.51 -5.98
CA HIS A 81 -3.48 -3.78 -6.62
C HIS A 81 -3.18 -4.82 -5.56
N HIS A 82 -3.91 -5.91 -5.58
CA HIS A 82 -3.76 -7.06 -4.72
C HIS A 82 -2.69 -7.99 -5.31
N VAL A 83 -1.43 -7.70 -5.03
CA VAL A 83 -0.31 -8.41 -5.67
C VAL A 83 0.06 -9.70 -4.95
N LEU A 84 -0.18 -9.79 -3.63
CA LEU A 84 -0.11 -11.03 -2.86
C LEU A 84 -1.08 -10.95 -1.66
N SER A 85 -2.35 -10.87 -1.92
CA SER A 85 -3.39 -10.95 -0.89
C SER A 85 -4.39 -12.04 -1.21
N HIS A 86 -5.20 -12.45 -0.25
CA HIS A 86 -6.25 -13.45 -0.51
C HIS A 86 -7.10 -13.05 -1.74
N PRO A 87 -7.41 -13.96 -2.69
CA PRO A 87 -7.22 -15.41 -2.63
C PRO A 87 -5.84 -15.94 -3.09
N LEU A 88 -4.88 -15.08 -3.45
CA LEU A 88 -3.54 -15.55 -3.78
C LEU A 88 -2.89 -16.15 -2.54
N PRO A 89 -2.38 -17.40 -2.59
CA PRO A 89 -1.89 -18.10 -1.43
C PRO A 89 -0.55 -17.55 -0.94
N ALA A 90 -0.47 -17.27 0.35
CA ALA A 90 0.73 -17.03 1.13
C ALA A 90 0.44 -17.40 2.58
N GLU A 91 1.44 -17.75 3.37
CA GLU A 91 1.18 -18.10 4.77
C GLU A 91 0.80 -16.89 5.60
N ARG A 92 1.61 -15.84 5.62
CA ARG A 92 1.38 -14.63 6.42
C ARG A 92 1.44 -13.34 5.61
N LEU A 93 2.32 -13.28 4.62
CA LEU A 93 2.52 -12.06 3.85
C LEU A 93 1.25 -11.61 3.12
N ILE A 94 0.97 -10.33 3.24
CA ILE A 94 0.00 -9.61 2.43
C ILE A 94 0.77 -8.49 1.74
N VAL A 95 0.62 -8.36 0.43
CA VAL A 95 1.31 -7.32 -0.34
C VAL A 95 0.32 -6.59 -1.23
N PHE A 96 0.33 -5.27 -1.11
CA PHE A 96 -0.43 -4.38 -1.97
C PHE A 96 0.49 -3.39 -2.68
N GLU A 97 0.11 -2.99 -3.86
CA GLU A 97 0.56 -1.75 -4.48
C GLU A 97 -0.59 -0.75 -4.50
N VAL A 98 -0.34 0.48 -4.13
CA VAL A 98 -1.37 1.52 -4.07
C VAL A 98 -0.91 2.74 -4.85
N TYR A 99 -1.81 3.27 -5.66
CA TYR A 99 -1.60 4.46 -6.48
C TYR A 99 -2.57 5.55 -6.04
N VAL A 100 -2.02 6.67 -5.59
CA VAL A 100 -2.78 7.81 -5.10
C VAL A 100 -2.61 8.96 -6.09
N PRO A 101 -3.69 9.43 -6.73
CA PRO A 101 -3.61 10.60 -7.61
C PRO A 101 -3.10 11.84 -6.87
N GLY A 102 -2.40 12.71 -7.57
CA GLY A 102 -1.92 13.98 -6.99
C GLY A 102 -3.06 14.81 -6.40
N GLY A 103 -2.92 15.20 -5.12
CA GLY A 103 -3.95 15.92 -4.35
C GLY A 103 -4.98 15.00 -3.66
N ALA A 104 -4.93 13.69 -3.88
CA ALA A 104 -5.86 12.75 -3.24
C ALA A 104 -5.26 12.13 -1.96
N TRP A 105 -6.13 11.45 -1.22
CA TRP A 105 -5.80 10.72 0.00
C TRP A 105 -5.93 9.21 -0.20
N SER A 106 -5.06 8.46 0.48
CA SER A 106 -5.18 7.03 0.69
C SER A 106 -5.31 6.72 2.17
N GLY A 107 -5.80 5.51 2.50
CA GLY A 107 -6.10 5.18 3.90
C GLY A 107 -7.15 6.11 4.50
N TRP A 108 -8.10 6.56 3.68
CA TRP A 108 -9.24 7.35 4.13
C TRP A 108 -10.55 6.57 3.91
N PRO A 109 -11.44 6.41 4.92
CA PRO A 109 -11.20 6.86 6.29
C PRO A 109 -9.92 6.25 6.88
N PRO A 110 -9.27 6.95 7.85
CA PRO A 110 -8.12 6.38 8.54
C PRO A 110 -8.50 5.05 9.18
N HIS A 111 -7.63 4.06 9.08
CA HIS A 111 -7.89 2.72 9.62
C HIS A 111 -6.68 2.18 10.37
N THR A 112 -6.93 1.18 11.22
CA THR A 112 -5.90 0.49 12.01
C THR A 112 -6.04 -1.01 11.93
N HIS A 113 -4.92 -1.71 12.13
CA HIS A 113 -4.82 -3.17 12.27
C HIS A 113 -3.72 -3.53 13.28
N ASP A 114 -3.66 -2.82 14.40
CA ASP A 114 -2.64 -2.92 15.44
C ASP A 114 -3.07 -3.74 16.67
N GLY A 115 -4.18 -4.46 16.57
CA GLY A 115 -4.74 -5.25 17.67
C GLY A 115 -5.60 -4.44 18.65
N ARG A 116 -5.72 -3.10 18.45
CA ARG A 116 -6.58 -2.22 19.27
C ARG A 116 -7.98 -2.10 18.66
N ILE A 117 -8.92 -1.60 19.43
CA ILE A 117 -10.33 -1.32 19.03
C ILE A 117 -11.02 -2.45 18.24
N GLY A 118 -10.64 -3.69 18.49
CA GLY A 118 -11.19 -4.87 17.81
C GLY A 118 -10.52 -5.22 16.48
N SER A 119 -9.49 -4.49 16.07
CA SER A 119 -8.71 -4.82 14.89
C SER A 119 -7.84 -6.06 15.12
N ARG A 120 -7.40 -6.69 14.04
CA ARG A 120 -6.35 -7.73 14.09
C ARG A 120 -4.98 -7.08 14.06
N TYR A 121 -3.97 -7.80 14.59
CA TYR A 121 -2.61 -7.31 14.57
C TYR A 121 -1.92 -7.69 13.26
N LEU A 122 -1.46 -6.66 12.53
CA LEU A 122 -0.56 -6.75 11.38
C LEU A 122 0.51 -5.68 11.53
N GLU A 123 1.77 -6.07 11.43
CA GLU A 123 2.86 -5.15 11.15
C GLU A 123 2.78 -4.69 9.71
N GLU A 124 3.14 -3.45 9.44
CA GLU A 124 3.10 -2.90 8.09
C GLU A 124 4.28 -1.99 7.81
N VAL A 125 4.75 -2.04 6.57
CA VAL A 125 5.73 -1.09 6.03
C VAL A 125 5.26 -0.55 4.69
N TYR A 126 5.60 0.70 4.42
CA TYR A 126 5.35 1.41 3.17
C TYR A 126 6.67 1.72 2.49
N TYR A 127 6.84 1.33 1.23
CA TYR A 127 7.92 1.79 0.38
C TYR A 127 7.37 2.71 -0.70
N TYR A 128 7.87 3.95 -0.74
CA TYR A 128 7.32 5.02 -1.58
C TYR A 128 8.07 5.19 -2.90
N ARG A 129 7.32 5.43 -3.97
CA ARG A 129 7.84 5.97 -5.22
C ARG A 129 6.95 7.13 -5.67
N MET A 130 7.57 8.13 -6.25
CA MET A 130 6.89 9.30 -6.79
C MET A 130 6.97 9.27 -8.31
N GLN A 131 5.84 9.57 -8.99
CA GLN A 131 5.85 9.62 -10.46
C GLN A 131 6.79 10.71 -10.97
N ARG A 132 6.89 11.83 -10.24
CA ARG A 132 7.92 12.85 -10.38
C ARG A 132 8.87 12.75 -9.20
N PRO A 133 10.18 12.52 -9.42
CA PRO A 133 11.13 12.27 -8.31
C PRO A 133 11.23 13.41 -7.29
N GLU A 134 10.93 14.66 -7.71
CA GLU A 134 10.92 15.83 -6.82
C GLU A 134 9.65 15.96 -5.96
N ALA A 135 8.61 15.16 -6.22
CA ALA A 135 7.36 15.22 -5.47
C ALA A 135 7.51 14.60 -4.07
N PHE A 136 6.47 14.79 -3.27
CA PHE A 136 6.39 14.24 -1.93
C PHE A 136 4.94 13.85 -1.58
N ALA A 137 4.78 13.10 -0.50
CA ALA A 137 3.50 12.89 0.15
C ALA A 137 3.63 13.10 1.67
N LEU A 138 2.51 13.20 2.36
CA LEU A 138 2.45 13.24 3.82
C LEU A 138 1.89 11.92 4.31
N HIS A 139 2.61 11.28 5.22
CA HIS A 139 2.18 10.07 5.91
C HIS A 139 1.97 10.43 7.38
N ARG A 140 0.74 10.30 7.89
CA ARG A 140 0.45 10.54 9.29
C ARG A 140 0.22 9.23 10.01
N ASN A 141 0.92 9.02 11.13
CA ASN A 141 0.61 7.96 12.10
C ASN A 141 0.02 8.60 13.36
N TYR A 142 -1.15 8.14 13.80
CA TYR A 142 -1.74 8.67 15.02
C TYR A 142 -2.60 7.64 15.76
N THR A 143 -2.75 7.84 17.05
CA THR A 143 -3.67 7.10 17.92
C THR A 143 -4.75 8.02 18.47
N ARG A 144 -5.88 7.46 18.89
CA ARG A 144 -6.96 8.25 19.53
C ARG A 144 -6.57 8.79 20.92
N GLU A 145 -5.68 8.08 21.59
CA GLU A 145 -5.13 8.46 22.90
C GLU A 145 -4.07 9.57 22.79
N ALA A 146 -3.71 9.94 21.56
CA ALA A 146 -2.69 10.95 21.25
C ALA A 146 -1.31 10.68 21.87
N ASP A 147 -1.00 9.42 22.15
CA ASP A 147 0.34 8.97 22.55
C ASP A 147 1.27 8.82 21.32
N LEU A 148 0.70 8.82 20.13
CA LEU A 148 1.37 8.92 18.84
C LEU A 148 0.58 9.89 17.96
N ASP A 149 1.21 10.92 17.42
CA ASP A 149 0.69 11.78 16.35
C ASP A 149 1.85 12.42 15.59
N GLU A 150 2.27 11.78 14.53
CA GLU A 150 3.40 12.17 13.72
C GLU A 150 3.00 12.34 12.26
N VAL A 151 3.53 13.38 11.61
CA VAL A 151 3.41 13.62 10.18
C VAL A 151 4.80 13.56 9.55
N LEU A 152 5.00 12.58 8.68
CA LEU A 152 6.23 12.37 7.95
C LEU A 152 6.09 12.93 6.53
N VAL A 153 7.09 13.69 6.09
CA VAL A 153 7.22 14.06 4.68
C VAL A 153 7.98 12.95 3.98
N VAL A 154 7.30 12.19 3.12
CA VAL A 154 7.88 11.06 2.39
C VAL A 154 8.19 11.43 0.94
N ARG A 155 9.29 10.91 0.42
CA ARG A 155 9.83 11.18 -0.92
C ARG A 155 10.07 9.87 -1.68
N ASP A 156 10.52 10.01 -2.92
CA ASP A 156 10.89 8.87 -3.76
C ASP A 156 11.98 8.03 -3.10
N GLY A 157 11.73 6.73 -2.92
CA GLY A 157 12.62 5.78 -2.27
C GLY A 157 12.55 5.71 -0.74
N ASP A 158 11.68 6.51 -0.09
CA ASP A 158 11.52 6.44 1.37
C ASP A 158 10.75 5.19 1.80
N LEU A 159 11.09 4.70 2.99
CA LEU A 159 10.39 3.59 3.65
C LEU A 159 9.87 4.08 5.00
N VAL A 160 8.59 3.78 5.28
CA VAL A 160 7.95 4.06 6.58
C VAL A 160 7.48 2.76 7.20
N ALA A 161 7.88 2.51 8.44
CA ALA A 161 7.28 1.46 9.26
C ALA A 161 6.09 2.05 10.03
N VAL A 162 4.97 1.34 10.03
CA VAL A 162 3.78 1.72 10.80
C VAL A 162 3.84 1.03 12.16
N PRO A 163 4.13 1.76 13.24
CA PRO A 163 4.26 1.16 14.57
C PRO A 163 2.91 0.77 15.19
N GLY A 164 1.81 1.27 14.62
CA GLY A 164 0.43 1.08 15.06
C GLY A 164 -0.39 2.34 14.85
N GLY A 165 -1.67 2.28 15.22
CA GLY A 165 -2.60 3.38 15.05
C GLY A 165 -3.09 3.55 13.61
N PHE A 166 -3.68 4.70 13.36
CA PHE A 166 -4.22 5.10 12.06
C PHE A 166 -3.14 5.75 11.19
N HIS A 167 -3.12 5.45 9.89
CA HIS A 167 -2.00 5.81 9.03
C HIS A 167 -2.41 6.28 7.61
N PRO A 168 -3.18 7.38 7.50
CA PRO A 168 -3.54 7.94 6.20
C PRO A 168 -2.36 8.61 5.48
N VAL A 169 -2.44 8.64 4.15
CA VAL A 169 -1.44 9.25 3.27
C VAL A 169 -2.09 10.29 2.39
N ALA A 170 -1.49 11.49 2.28
CA ALA A 170 -1.91 12.54 1.36
C ALA A 170 -0.85 12.79 0.29
N ALA A 171 -1.20 12.57 -0.97
CA ALA A 171 -0.33 12.88 -2.10
C ALA A 171 -0.30 14.38 -2.39
N ALA A 172 0.88 14.95 -2.60
CA ALA A 172 0.99 16.34 -3.04
C ALA A 172 0.40 16.52 -4.45
N PRO A 173 -0.20 17.68 -4.78
CA PRO A 173 -0.72 17.94 -6.12
C PRO A 173 0.35 17.83 -7.21
N GLY A 174 -0.04 17.40 -8.40
CA GLY A 174 0.80 17.43 -9.60
C GLY A 174 1.66 16.18 -9.84
N SER A 175 1.64 15.20 -8.95
CA SER A 175 2.34 13.92 -9.13
C SER A 175 1.58 12.79 -8.46
N ASN A 176 1.47 11.65 -9.13
CA ASN A 176 0.96 10.46 -8.47
C ASN A 176 1.98 9.92 -7.47
N THR A 177 1.47 9.45 -6.34
CA THR A 177 2.25 8.74 -5.32
C THR A 177 1.93 7.24 -5.43
N TYR A 178 2.96 6.45 -5.46
CA TYR A 178 2.90 4.99 -5.34
C TYR A 178 3.46 4.59 -3.99
N PHE A 179 2.88 3.56 -3.39
CA PHE A 179 3.54 2.84 -2.32
C PHE A 179 3.27 1.34 -2.39
N LEU A 180 4.30 0.59 -2.01
CA LEU A 180 4.25 -0.85 -1.83
C LEU A 180 4.09 -1.14 -0.34
N ASN A 181 3.06 -1.90 0.01
CA ASN A 181 2.83 -2.35 1.38
C ASN A 181 3.22 -3.81 1.55
N PHE A 182 4.01 -4.09 2.58
CA PHE A 182 4.15 -5.43 3.14
C PHE A 182 3.49 -5.45 4.51
N LEU A 183 2.56 -6.41 4.69
CA LEU A 183 1.89 -6.64 5.97
C LEU A 183 2.08 -8.10 6.37
N ALA A 184 2.21 -8.34 7.67
CA ALA A 184 2.20 -9.66 8.25
C ALA A 184 1.82 -9.61 9.74
N GLY A 185 1.18 -10.66 10.22
CA GLY A 185 0.79 -10.77 11.63
C GLY A 185 0.54 -12.22 12.05
N ASP A 186 -0.30 -12.40 13.06
CA ASP A 186 -0.60 -13.71 13.62
C ASP A 186 -1.49 -14.57 12.71
N LEU A 187 -2.28 -13.95 11.84
CA LEU A 187 -3.20 -14.63 10.96
C LEU A 187 -2.47 -15.30 9.80
N VAL A 188 -2.90 -16.51 9.47
CA VAL A 188 -2.26 -17.36 8.46
C VAL A 188 -3.25 -17.77 7.37
N MET A 189 -2.75 -18.05 6.19
CA MET A 189 -3.51 -18.56 5.06
C MET A 189 -4.72 -17.65 4.71
N GLU A 190 -5.92 -18.18 4.72
CA GLU A 190 -7.16 -17.47 4.39
C GLU A 190 -7.58 -16.48 5.50
N GLU A 191 -7.22 -16.77 6.75
CA GLU A 191 -7.53 -15.91 7.90
C GLU A 191 -6.85 -14.54 7.83
N ARG A 192 -5.78 -14.39 7.04
CA ARG A 192 -5.10 -13.09 6.82
C ARG A 192 -5.98 -12.08 6.06
N ALA A 193 -7.09 -12.52 5.43
CA ALA A 193 -8.03 -11.67 4.70
C ALA A 193 -9.03 -10.94 5.62
N VAL A 194 -8.54 -10.37 6.72
CA VAL A 194 -9.38 -9.61 7.66
C VAL A 194 -9.29 -8.12 7.34
N PRO A 195 -10.43 -7.42 7.21
CA PRO A 195 -10.42 -5.98 6.98
C PRO A 195 -9.84 -5.24 8.21
N PRO A 196 -9.23 -4.08 8.00
CA PRO A 196 -8.85 -3.17 9.08
C PRO A 196 -10.11 -2.59 9.76
N VAL A 197 -9.91 -1.88 10.86
CA VAL A 197 -10.98 -1.13 11.55
C VAL A 197 -10.80 0.35 11.30
N ASP A 198 -11.82 1.00 10.78
CA ASP A 198 -11.81 2.43 10.51
C ASP A 198 -11.89 3.26 11.79
N ASP A 199 -11.31 4.45 11.76
CA ASP A 199 -11.46 5.44 12.83
C ASP A 199 -12.93 5.87 12.91
N PRO A 200 -13.61 5.63 14.05
CA PRO A 200 -15.03 5.97 14.19
C PRO A 200 -15.37 7.44 13.94
N ASP A 201 -14.41 8.35 14.16
CA ASP A 201 -14.62 9.77 13.95
C ASP A 201 -14.70 10.15 12.46
N HIS A 202 -14.18 9.29 11.60
CA HIS A 202 -14.11 9.48 10.14
C HIS A 202 -14.89 8.44 9.33
N ALA A 203 -15.34 7.36 9.95
CA ALA A 203 -15.99 6.22 9.25
C ALA A 203 -17.28 6.61 8.52
N TRP A 204 -17.96 7.66 8.95
CA TRP A 204 -19.20 8.17 8.33
C TRP A 204 -19.06 8.46 6.83
N ILE A 205 -17.86 8.78 6.35
CA ILE A 205 -17.63 9.15 4.95
C ILE A 205 -17.86 7.98 3.98
N VAL A 206 -17.76 6.74 4.46
CA VAL A 206 -17.92 5.53 3.62
C VAL A 206 -19.28 5.49 2.94
N ASP A 207 -20.31 5.94 3.65
CA ASP A 207 -21.69 5.97 3.15
C ASP A 207 -22.04 7.30 2.45
N ALA A 208 -21.12 8.26 2.44
CA ALA A 208 -21.39 9.62 1.99
C ALA A 208 -20.43 10.14 0.90
N TRP A 209 -19.69 9.26 0.22
CA TRP A 209 -18.74 9.67 -0.84
C TRP A 209 -19.38 10.53 -1.93
N ASP A 210 -20.60 10.20 -2.36
CA ASP A 210 -21.31 10.89 -3.42
C ASP A 210 -22.09 12.10 -2.90
N GLU A 211 -22.34 12.16 -1.59
CA GLU A 211 -23.13 13.21 -0.93
C GLU A 211 -22.26 14.33 -0.33
N ALA A 212 -20.94 14.14 -0.30
CA ALA A 212 -19.99 15.13 0.20
C ALA A 212 -19.23 15.80 -0.96
N PRO A 213 -19.92 16.54 -1.85
CA PRO A 213 -19.25 17.25 -2.93
C PRO A 213 -18.30 18.29 -2.33
N TRP A 214 -17.15 18.46 -2.97
CA TRP A 214 -16.27 19.54 -2.61
C TRP A 214 -16.94 20.88 -2.92
N THR A 215 -17.18 21.69 -1.90
CA THR A 215 -17.76 23.02 -2.04
C THR A 215 -16.93 24.03 -1.24
N LEU A 216 -16.80 25.23 -1.77
CA LEU A 216 -16.21 26.30 -0.99
C LEU A 216 -17.19 26.70 0.14
N PRO A 217 -16.69 26.83 1.38
CA PRO A 217 -17.55 27.05 2.55
C PRO A 217 -18.19 28.45 2.59
N LEU A 218 -17.61 29.39 1.88
CA LEU A 218 -18.11 30.76 1.79
C LEU A 218 -18.47 31.08 0.34
N PRO A 219 -19.75 31.38 0.03
CA PRO A 219 -20.10 31.86 -1.28
C PRO A 219 -19.47 33.26 -1.49
N PHE A 220 -18.92 33.48 -2.66
CA PHE A 220 -18.60 34.86 -3.07
C PHE A 220 -19.92 35.62 -3.22
N GLY A 221 -20.05 36.78 -2.52
CA GLY A 221 -21.14 37.70 -2.77
C GLY A 221 -21.04 38.28 -4.18
N ASP A 222 -22.17 38.71 -4.72
CA ASP A 222 -22.23 39.32 -6.06
C ASP A 222 -21.33 40.55 -6.23
N ASP A 223 -20.84 41.11 -5.12
CA ASP A 223 -19.95 42.29 -5.07
C ASP A 223 -18.47 41.95 -4.87
N ALA A 224 -18.07 40.67 -4.88
CA ALA A 224 -16.67 40.31 -4.77
C ALA A 224 -15.90 40.67 -6.06
N PRO A 225 -14.82 41.46 -6.02
CA PRO A 225 -14.03 41.74 -7.23
C PRO A 225 -13.47 40.42 -7.76
N ASN A 226 -13.74 40.15 -9.02
CA ASN A 226 -13.06 39.09 -9.75
C ASN A 226 -11.64 39.60 -10.08
N ASP A 227 -10.62 39.04 -9.42
CA ASP A 227 -9.22 39.24 -9.78
C ASP A 227 -8.83 38.44 -11.04
#